data_0082dfb8795be3fc0c1b15b17387eb0b
#
_entry.id   0082dfb8795be3fc0c1b15b17387eb0b
#
_cell.length_a   1.000
_cell.length_b   1.000
_cell.length_c   1.000
_cell.angle_alpha   90.00
_cell.angle_beta   90.00
_cell.angle_gamma   90.00
#
_symmetry.space_group_name_H-M   'P 1'
#
loop_
_entity.id
_entity.type
_entity.pdbx_description
1 polymer ?
#
loop_
_entity_poly.entity_id
_entity_poly.type
_entity_poly.pdbx_seq_one_letter_code
_entity_poly.pdbx_strand_id
1 'polypeptide(L)'
;MCIRDRSLRDAPDAHFQALVASLLSVQCRDVVALGEMRNLRVALGGECTVHAVANAPDGVVEEAIRRCNYGRTKASYVRRCADAIINDNRFKGRVPADVEGLTLLPGVGPKIARLVASVAFGDDECGMVVDTHVRRVCGRLGWTREGAERRSAEGTRKRLEAWLPPELWAETTQLLVGFGQETCAPRVPRCGECPLSGTCPSSTVKTAASGTDVEDL
;
A
#
# COMPACT_ATOMS: atom_id res chain seq x y z
N MET A 1 4.05 -4.77 9.05
CA MET A 1 5.25 -3.98 9.40
C MET A 1 4.76 -2.63 9.89
N CYS A 2 4.90 -2.36 11.18
CA CYS A 2 4.57 -1.02 11.70
C CYS A 2 5.72 -0.07 11.36
N ILE A 3 5.71 0.52 10.17
CA ILE A 3 6.69 1.54 9.72
C ILE A 3 6.36 2.90 10.39
N ARG A 4 5.56 2.90 11.45
CA ARG A 4 5.19 4.12 12.21
C ARG A 4 6.16 4.45 13.35
N ASP A 5 7.34 3.85 13.39
CA ASP A 5 8.36 4.33 14.31
C ASP A 5 8.85 5.69 13.80
N ARG A 6 8.35 6.75 14.44
CA ARG A 6 8.68 8.14 14.08
C ARG A 6 10.19 8.41 14.15
N SER A 7 10.93 7.67 14.97
CA SER A 7 12.39 7.81 15.10
C SER A 7 13.15 7.41 13.83
N LEU A 8 12.54 6.60 12.95
CA LEU A 8 13.15 6.20 11.67
C LEU A 8 12.88 7.20 10.53
N ARG A 9 11.97 8.17 10.72
CA ARG A 9 11.62 9.14 9.67
C ARG A 9 12.65 10.23 9.46
N ASP A 10 13.44 10.53 10.46
CA ASP A 10 14.37 11.65 10.45
C ASP A 10 15.75 11.30 9.82
N ALA A 11 16.00 10.01 9.54
CA ALA A 11 17.22 9.60 8.86
C ALA A 11 17.11 9.93 7.36
N PRO A 12 18.11 10.57 6.73
CA PRO A 12 18.08 10.96 5.31
C PRO A 12 17.74 9.81 4.35
N ASP A 13 18.13 8.59 4.72
CA ASP A 13 17.93 7.40 3.92
C ASP A 13 16.60 6.67 4.22
N ALA A 14 15.89 7.04 5.28
CA ALA A 14 14.63 6.41 5.65
C ALA A 14 13.56 6.59 4.56
N HIS A 15 13.51 7.75 3.92
CA HIS A 15 12.56 8.04 2.85
C HIS A 15 12.84 7.16 1.62
N PHE A 16 14.11 6.97 1.27
CA PHE A 16 14.47 6.08 0.16
C PHE A 16 14.22 4.62 0.50
N GLN A 17 14.52 4.18 1.73
CA GLN A 17 14.20 2.83 2.19
C GLN A 17 12.68 2.56 2.16
N ALA A 18 11.86 3.53 2.56
CA ALA A 18 10.40 3.43 2.48
C ALA A 18 9.91 3.32 1.03
N LEU A 19 10.50 4.10 0.11
CA LEU A 19 10.22 4.01 -1.33
C LEU A 19 10.55 2.62 -1.86
N VAL A 20 11.77 2.12 -1.58
CA VAL A 20 12.20 0.79 -2.02
C VAL A 20 11.30 -0.30 -1.44
N ALA A 21 11.02 -0.28 -0.13
CA ALA A 21 10.13 -1.24 0.51
C ALA A 21 8.73 -1.24 -0.11
N SER A 22 8.20 -0.05 -0.44
CA SER A 22 6.90 0.09 -1.10
C SER A 22 6.91 -0.50 -2.51
N LEU A 23 7.97 -0.31 -3.28
CA LEU A 23 8.16 -0.94 -4.59
C LEU A 23 8.23 -2.47 -4.49
N LEU A 24 8.98 -2.99 -3.50
CA LEU A 24 9.11 -4.44 -3.30
C LEU A 24 7.79 -5.10 -2.89
N SER A 25 6.93 -4.41 -2.14
CA SER A 25 5.65 -4.93 -1.65
C SER A 25 4.60 -5.14 -2.75
N VAL A 26 4.76 -4.52 -3.92
CA VAL A 26 3.80 -4.64 -5.02
C VAL A 26 3.68 -6.10 -5.48
N GLN A 27 2.47 -6.66 -5.39
CA GLN A 27 2.19 -8.06 -5.74
C GLN A 27 3.16 -9.07 -5.10
N CYS A 28 3.63 -8.77 -3.90
CA CYS A 28 4.54 -9.60 -3.14
C CYS A 28 4.00 -9.76 -1.71
N ARG A 29 4.17 -10.95 -1.12
CA ARG A 29 3.80 -11.15 0.28
C ARG A 29 4.74 -10.35 1.17
N ASP A 30 4.19 -9.71 2.20
CA ASP A 30 4.95 -8.83 3.10
C ASP A 30 6.19 -9.51 3.70
N VAL A 31 6.06 -10.77 4.13
CA VAL A 31 7.18 -11.55 4.67
C VAL A 31 8.32 -11.68 3.67
N VAL A 32 7.99 -11.88 2.38
CA VAL A 32 9.00 -11.96 1.30
C VAL A 32 9.62 -10.60 1.06
N ALA A 33 8.80 -9.56 0.89
CA ALA A 33 9.30 -8.20 0.66
C ALA A 33 10.24 -7.72 1.77
N LEU A 34 9.90 -8.01 3.04
CA LEU A 34 10.73 -7.70 4.20
C LEU A 34 12.05 -8.49 4.21
N GLY A 35 12.00 -9.78 3.88
CA GLY A 35 13.18 -10.61 3.75
C GLY A 35 14.14 -10.08 2.69
N GLU A 36 13.62 -9.76 1.51
CA GLU A 36 14.41 -9.24 0.40
C GLU A 36 14.93 -7.82 0.67
N MET A 37 14.19 -6.99 1.39
CA MET A 37 14.71 -5.69 1.85
C MET A 37 15.93 -5.83 2.79
N ARG A 38 15.91 -6.86 3.66
CA ARG A 38 17.08 -7.18 4.51
C ARG A 38 18.25 -7.66 3.67
N ASN A 39 18.00 -8.57 2.71
CA ASN A 39 19.03 -9.07 1.79
C ASN A 39 19.65 -7.93 0.99
N LEU A 40 18.83 -6.99 0.50
CA LEU A 40 19.30 -5.81 -0.23
C LEU A 40 20.22 -4.94 0.64
N ARG A 41 19.83 -4.67 1.89
CA ARG A 41 20.69 -3.92 2.83
C ARG A 41 22.02 -4.62 3.05
N VAL A 42 22.04 -5.92 3.27
CA VAL A 42 23.29 -6.70 3.44
C VAL A 42 24.13 -6.62 2.18
N ALA A 43 23.54 -6.80 0.99
CA ALA A 43 24.27 -6.74 -0.28
C ALA A 43 24.86 -5.37 -0.58
N LEU A 44 24.29 -4.30 -0.02
CA LEU A 44 24.76 -2.91 -0.16
C LEU A 44 25.70 -2.46 0.98
N GLY A 45 26.16 -3.37 1.84
CA GLY A 45 27.10 -3.05 2.91
C GLY A 45 26.45 -2.58 4.22
N GLY A 46 25.15 -2.86 4.42
CA GLY A 46 24.41 -2.59 5.66
C GLY A 46 23.34 -1.53 5.54
N GLU A 47 23.45 -0.60 4.60
CA GLU A 47 22.49 0.47 4.39
C GLU A 47 21.97 0.54 2.95
N CYS A 48 20.66 0.76 2.81
CA CYS A 48 20.02 0.95 1.51
C CYS A 48 19.85 2.46 1.27
N THR A 49 20.93 3.11 0.87
CA THR A 49 20.94 4.54 0.52
C THR A 49 20.77 4.74 -0.98
N VAL A 50 20.40 5.95 -1.40
CA VAL A 50 20.31 6.31 -2.82
C VAL A 50 21.65 6.04 -3.52
N HIS A 51 22.77 6.50 -2.89
CA HIS A 51 24.10 6.33 -3.46
C HIS A 51 24.57 4.88 -3.47
N ALA A 52 24.27 4.10 -2.42
CA ALA A 52 24.63 2.67 -2.38
C ALA A 52 23.96 1.90 -3.50
N VAL A 53 22.70 2.18 -3.80
CA VAL A 53 21.97 1.54 -4.90
C VAL A 53 22.49 1.99 -6.27
N ALA A 54 22.73 3.30 -6.46
CA ALA A 54 23.22 3.84 -7.73
C ALA A 54 24.63 3.30 -8.09
N ASN A 55 25.50 3.16 -7.08
CA ASN A 55 26.86 2.68 -7.25
C ASN A 55 27.00 1.15 -7.16
N ALA A 56 25.91 0.42 -6.90
CA ALA A 56 25.97 -1.03 -6.79
C ALA A 56 26.38 -1.67 -8.14
N PRO A 57 27.28 -2.67 -8.14
CA PRO A 57 27.62 -3.42 -9.34
C PRO A 57 26.37 -4.03 -10.00
N ASP A 58 26.48 -4.28 -11.31
CA ASP A 58 25.40 -4.89 -12.05
C ASP A 58 25.01 -6.26 -11.48
N GLY A 59 23.72 -6.51 -11.39
CA GLY A 59 23.17 -7.76 -10.85
C GLY A 59 23.04 -7.81 -9.33
N VAL A 60 23.74 -6.97 -8.55
CA VAL A 60 23.68 -7.03 -7.07
C VAL A 60 22.28 -6.77 -6.54
N VAL A 61 21.63 -5.71 -7.01
CA VAL A 61 20.24 -5.37 -6.60
C VAL A 61 19.27 -6.46 -7.04
N GLU A 62 19.43 -6.97 -8.27
CA GLU A 62 18.57 -8.01 -8.83
C GLU A 62 18.66 -9.32 -8.03
N GLU A 63 19.87 -9.77 -7.74
CA GLU A 63 20.10 -11.01 -6.96
C GLU A 63 19.58 -10.86 -5.52
N ALA A 64 19.78 -9.70 -4.90
CA ALA A 64 19.33 -9.43 -3.54
C ALA A 64 17.81 -9.51 -3.37
N ILE A 65 17.03 -9.19 -4.42
CA ILE A 65 15.56 -9.17 -4.37
C ILE A 65 14.90 -10.22 -5.28
N ARG A 66 15.63 -11.25 -5.68
CA ARG A 66 15.20 -12.25 -6.66
C ARG A 66 13.94 -13.03 -6.30
N ARG A 67 13.61 -13.15 -5.00
CA ARG A 67 12.41 -13.85 -4.54
C ARG A 67 11.15 -12.99 -4.60
N CYS A 68 11.28 -11.68 -4.81
CA CYS A 68 10.12 -10.84 -5.08
C CYS A 68 9.49 -11.20 -6.42
N ASN A 69 8.18 -11.23 -6.49
CA ASN A 69 7.49 -11.28 -7.77
C ASN A 69 7.97 -10.11 -8.64
N TYR A 70 8.29 -10.39 -9.90
CA TYR A 70 8.85 -9.41 -10.84
C TYR A 70 10.18 -8.79 -10.37
N GLY A 71 11.03 -9.57 -9.69
CA GLY A 71 12.29 -9.11 -9.09
C GLY A 71 13.17 -8.30 -10.05
N ARG A 72 13.39 -8.77 -11.30
CA ARG A 72 14.16 -8.03 -12.33
C ARG A 72 13.58 -6.65 -12.62
N THR A 73 12.28 -6.58 -12.86
CA THR A 73 11.60 -5.31 -13.14
C THR A 73 11.68 -4.35 -11.94
N LYS A 74 11.50 -4.88 -10.72
CA LYS A 74 11.62 -4.09 -9.49
C LYS A 74 13.05 -3.61 -9.26
N ALA A 75 14.06 -4.44 -9.50
CA ALA A 75 15.46 -4.04 -9.42
C ALA A 75 15.77 -2.90 -10.40
N SER A 76 15.29 -3.01 -11.63
CA SER A 76 15.40 -1.92 -12.60
C SER A 76 14.73 -0.63 -12.12
N TYR A 77 13.53 -0.70 -11.52
CA TYR A 77 12.89 0.48 -10.97
C TYR A 77 13.65 1.07 -9.79
N VAL A 78 14.13 0.25 -8.86
CA VAL A 78 14.91 0.69 -7.71
C VAL A 78 16.17 1.43 -8.14
N ARG A 79 16.94 0.89 -9.10
CA ARG A 79 18.14 1.54 -9.65
C ARG A 79 17.78 2.86 -10.35
N ARG A 80 16.80 2.84 -11.24
CA ARG A 80 16.37 4.04 -11.97
C ARG A 80 15.81 5.12 -11.06
N CYS A 81 15.16 4.76 -9.95
CA CYS A 81 14.75 5.73 -8.93
C CYS A 81 15.98 6.37 -8.27
N ALA A 82 17.01 5.58 -7.91
CA ALA A 82 18.22 6.11 -7.34
C ALA A 82 18.94 7.06 -8.31
N ASP A 83 19.08 6.64 -9.58
CA ASP A 83 19.69 7.46 -10.62
C ASP A 83 18.91 8.76 -10.87
N ALA A 84 17.58 8.70 -10.92
CA ALA A 84 16.74 9.88 -11.11
C ALA A 84 16.89 10.85 -9.93
N ILE A 85 16.86 10.35 -8.69
CA ILE A 85 17.00 11.19 -7.49
C ILE A 85 18.35 11.93 -7.48
N ILE A 86 19.43 11.29 -7.93
CA ILE A 86 20.77 11.88 -7.97
C ILE A 86 20.91 12.89 -9.12
N ASN A 87 20.47 12.49 -10.32
CA ASN A 87 20.86 13.18 -11.55
C ASN A 87 19.79 14.16 -12.06
N ASP A 88 18.55 14.05 -11.62
CA ASP A 88 17.49 14.96 -12.04
C ASP A 88 17.37 16.16 -11.08
N ASN A 89 17.62 17.34 -11.59
CA ASN A 89 17.59 18.58 -10.81
C ASN A 89 16.24 18.85 -10.12
N ARG A 90 15.16 18.23 -10.58
CA ARG A 90 13.83 18.32 -9.92
C ARG A 90 13.85 17.74 -8.50
N PHE A 91 14.62 16.70 -8.28
CA PHE A 91 14.67 15.99 -7.00
C PHE A 91 15.73 16.49 -6.04
N LYS A 92 16.76 17.23 -6.53
CA LYS A 92 17.84 17.82 -5.71
C LYS A 92 18.50 16.80 -4.76
N GLY A 93 18.68 15.56 -5.22
CA GLY A 93 19.27 14.47 -4.43
C GLY A 93 18.37 13.91 -3.32
N ARG A 94 17.06 14.22 -3.30
CA ARG A 94 16.13 13.79 -2.25
C ARG A 94 14.90 13.11 -2.83
N VAL A 95 14.32 12.18 -2.08
CA VAL A 95 13.02 11.60 -2.40
C VAL A 95 11.97 12.70 -2.29
N PRO A 96 11.11 12.91 -3.31
CA PRO A 96 9.99 13.86 -3.23
C PRO A 96 9.07 13.53 -2.07
N ALA A 97 8.53 14.55 -1.40
CA ALA A 97 7.62 14.36 -0.29
C ALA A 97 6.15 14.27 -0.72
N ASP A 98 5.81 14.89 -1.84
CA ASP A 98 4.45 14.97 -2.35
C ASP A 98 4.15 13.87 -3.39
N VAL A 99 2.86 13.57 -3.55
CA VAL A 99 2.38 12.51 -4.46
C VAL A 99 2.74 12.80 -5.92
N GLU A 100 2.70 14.06 -6.33
CA GLU A 100 2.99 14.47 -7.71
C GLU A 100 4.46 14.21 -8.05
N GLY A 101 5.38 14.67 -7.21
CA GLY A 101 6.81 14.43 -7.37
C GLY A 101 7.17 12.94 -7.30
N LEU A 102 6.55 12.19 -6.37
CA LEU A 102 6.75 10.74 -6.27
C LEU A 102 6.31 9.99 -7.53
N THR A 103 5.23 10.41 -8.19
CA THR A 103 4.75 9.76 -9.43
C THR A 103 5.67 9.99 -10.62
N LEU A 104 6.60 10.93 -10.55
CA LEU A 104 7.63 11.13 -11.59
C LEU A 104 8.74 10.08 -11.52
N LEU A 105 8.86 9.37 -10.39
CA LEU A 105 9.86 8.33 -10.23
C LEU A 105 9.49 7.06 -11.00
N PRO A 106 10.47 6.37 -11.62
CA PRO A 106 10.23 5.14 -12.38
C PRO A 106 9.56 4.04 -11.56
N GLY A 107 8.42 3.52 -12.06
CA GLY A 107 7.67 2.44 -11.41
C GLY A 107 6.80 2.88 -10.24
N VAL A 108 6.77 4.16 -9.91
CA VAL A 108 5.94 4.72 -8.84
C VAL A 108 4.62 5.22 -9.41
N GLY A 109 3.57 4.42 -9.23
CA GLY A 109 2.21 4.84 -9.57
C GLY A 109 1.51 5.53 -8.38
N PRO A 110 0.29 6.08 -8.61
CA PRO A 110 -0.44 6.84 -7.58
C PRO A 110 -0.62 6.13 -6.24
N LYS A 111 -0.81 4.80 -6.25
CA LYS A 111 -0.92 4.00 -5.02
C LYS A 111 0.38 3.99 -4.22
N ILE A 112 1.52 3.76 -4.91
CA ILE A 112 2.84 3.71 -4.25
C ILE A 112 3.20 5.11 -3.76
N ALA A 113 2.95 6.14 -4.56
CA ALA A 113 3.21 7.52 -4.20
C ALA A 113 2.50 7.92 -2.90
N ARG A 114 1.20 7.65 -2.78
CA ARG A 114 0.45 7.91 -1.53
C ARG A 114 0.97 7.09 -0.37
N LEU A 115 1.28 5.82 -0.58
CA LEU A 115 1.85 4.99 0.47
C LEU A 115 3.18 5.55 0.99
N VAL A 116 4.06 6.00 0.09
CA VAL A 116 5.34 6.62 0.47
C VAL A 116 5.12 7.97 1.15
N ALA A 117 4.25 8.83 0.64
CA ALA A 117 3.93 10.11 1.25
C ALA A 117 3.41 9.95 2.68
N SER A 118 2.47 9.04 2.91
CA SER A 118 1.94 8.76 4.25
C SER A 118 2.99 8.12 5.16
N VAL A 119 3.69 7.07 4.70
CA VAL A 119 4.60 6.28 5.56
C VAL A 119 5.91 7.03 5.84
N ALA A 120 6.54 7.60 4.81
CA ALA A 120 7.86 8.22 4.92
C ALA A 120 7.77 9.65 5.44
N PHE A 121 6.79 10.42 4.97
CA PHE A 121 6.68 11.84 5.27
C PHE A 121 5.57 12.18 6.27
N GLY A 122 4.71 11.22 6.63
CA GLY A 122 3.61 11.44 7.55
C GLY A 122 2.48 12.28 6.98
N ASP A 123 2.40 12.34 5.66
CA ASP A 123 1.31 13.01 4.95
C ASP A 123 0.07 12.09 4.95
N ASP A 124 -0.73 12.18 6.01
CA ASP A 124 -1.95 11.40 6.15
C ASP A 124 -3.10 11.95 5.29
N GLU A 125 -2.94 13.16 4.72
CA GLU A 125 -3.92 13.80 3.82
C GLU A 125 -3.60 13.63 2.32
N CYS A 126 -2.54 12.91 1.99
CA CYS A 126 -2.16 12.62 0.59
C CYS A 126 -3.18 11.79 -0.20
N GLY A 127 -4.25 11.39 0.44
CA GLY A 127 -5.31 10.55 -0.08
C GLY A 127 -5.22 9.09 0.34
N MET A 128 -6.36 8.41 0.37
CA MET A 128 -6.44 7.01 0.78
C MET A 128 -5.62 6.08 -0.12
N VAL A 129 -4.89 5.18 0.50
CA VAL A 129 -4.20 4.10 -0.21
C VAL A 129 -5.19 2.95 -0.45
N VAL A 130 -5.70 2.84 -1.66
CA VAL A 130 -6.65 1.78 -2.03
C VAL A 130 -5.93 0.66 -2.78
N ASP A 131 -5.84 -0.48 -2.14
CA ASP A 131 -5.33 -1.71 -2.73
C ASP A 131 -6.45 -2.69 -3.10
N THR A 132 -6.09 -3.91 -3.46
CA THR A 132 -7.07 -4.95 -3.81
C THR A 132 -7.91 -5.40 -2.63
N HIS A 133 -7.38 -5.34 -1.39
CA HIS A 133 -8.12 -5.69 -0.17
C HIS A 133 -9.14 -4.61 0.15
N VAL A 134 -8.73 -3.35 0.23
CA VAL A 134 -9.61 -2.20 0.46
C VAL A 134 -10.74 -2.19 -0.56
N ARG A 135 -10.41 -2.25 -1.86
CA ARG A 135 -11.40 -2.25 -2.92
C ARG A 135 -12.43 -3.38 -2.79
N ARG A 136 -11.95 -4.61 -2.52
CA ARG A 136 -12.83 -5.79 -2.35
C ARG A 136 -13.74 -5.64 -1.14
N VAL A 137 -13.19 -5.28 0.01
CA VAL A 137 -13.94 -5.14 1.25
C VAL A 137 -14.99 -4.05 1.12
N CYS A 138 -14.63 -2.86 0.66
CA CYS A 138 -15.58 -1.76 0.44
C CYS A 138 -16.68 -2.14 -0.56
N GLY A 139 -16.33 -2.87 -1.62
CA GLY A 139 -17.31 -3.38 -2.56
C GLY A 139 -18.29 -4.36 -1.93
N ARG A 140 -17.83 -5.26 -1.04
CA ARG A 140 -18.66 -6.22 -0.33
C ARG A 140 -19.54 -5.57 0.74
N LEU A 141 -19.02 -4.54 1.41
CA LEU A 141 -19.78 -3.78 2.40
C LEU A 141 -20.81 -2.82 1.76
N GLY A 142 -20.82 -2.70 0.43
CA GLY A 142 -21.73 -1.77 -0.25
C GLY A 142 -21.31 -0.29 -0.15
N TRP A 143 -20.09 0.00 0.30
CA TRP A 143 -19.58 1.37 0.43
C TRP A 143 -19.25 2.03 -0.91
N THR A 144 -19.09 1.21 -1.95
CA THR A 144 -18.88 1.67 -3.32
C THR A 144 -20.03 1.21 -4.21
N ARG A 145 -20.46 2.09 -5.15
CA ARG A 145 -21.50 1.76 -6.12
C ARG A 145 -20.98 0.73 -7.13
N GLU A 146 -21.89 -0.03 -7.72
CA GLU A 146 -21.52 -0.90 -8.83
C GLU A 146 -21.06 -0.08 -10.05
N GLY A 147 -20.27 -0.70 -10.92
CA GLY A 147 -19.73 -0.02 -12.10
C GLY A 147 -18.29 0.45 -11.94
N ALA A 148 -17.98 1.64 -12.46
CA ALA A 148 -16.61 2.16 -12.52
C ALA A 148 -15.97 2.39 -11.14
N GLU A 149 -16.74 2.83 -10.14
CA GLU A 149 -16.26 3.07 -8.79
C GLU A 149 -15.72 1.78 -8.15
N ARG A 150 -16.48 0.69 -8.25
CA ARG A 150 -16.10 -0.61 -7.67
C ARG A 150 -14.97 -1.29 -8.44
N ARG A 151 -14.83 -1.02 -9.75
CA ARG A 151 -13.83 -1.66 -10.61
C ARG A 151 -12.44 -1.04 -10.54
N SER A 152 -12.31 0.22 -10.12
CA SER A 152 -11.03 0.91 -10.05
C SER A 152 -10.65 1.29 -8.62
N ALA A 153 -9.34 1.29 -8.33
CA ALA A 153 -8.83 1.78 -7.05
C ALA A 153 -9.12 3.27 -6.87
N GLU A 154 -8.99 4.04 -7.95
CA GLU A 154 -9.22 5.49 -7.93
C GLU A 154 -10.71 5.83 -7.72
N GLY A 155 -11.63 5.08 -8.33
CA GLY A 155 -13.07 5.23 -8.10
C GLY A 155 -13.44 4.91 -6.65
N THR A 156 -12.90 3.82 -6.09
CA THR A 156 -13.07 3.46 -4.67
C THR A 156 -12.53 4.56 -3.76
N ARG A 157 -11.32 5.08 -4.05
CA ARG A 157 -10.71 6.17 -3.28
C ARG A 157 -11.62 7.40 -3.24
N LYS A 158 -11.99 7.93 -4.40
CA LYS A 158 -12.86 9.12 -4.49
C LYS A 158 -14.17 8.96 -3.74
N ARG A 159 -14.74 7.75 -3.79
CA ARG A 159 -15.98 7.43 -3.08
C ARG A 159 -15.82 7.44 -1.57
N LEU A 160 -14.73 6.87 -1.06
CA LEU A 160 -14.45 6.84 0.38
C LEU A 160 -14.11 8.23 0.91
N GLU A 161 -13.24 8.96 0.24
CA GLU A 161 -12.84 10.32 0.62
C GLU A 161 -14.00 11.34 0.60
N ALA A 162 -15.06 11.05 -0.15
CA ALA A 162 -16.23 11.93 -0.19
C ALA A 162 -17.04 11.98 1.12
N TRP A 163 -16.86 11.01 2.01
CA TRP A 163 -17.61 10.95 3.28
C TRP A 163 -16.73 10.64 4.50
N LEU A 164 -15.55 10.08 4.31
CA LEU A 164 -14.63 9.74 5.39
C LEU A 164 -13.72 10.94 5.68
N PRO A 165 -13.62 11.40 6.92
CA PRO A 165 -12.71 12.47 7.32
C PRO A 165 -11.26 12.16 7.00
N PRO A 166 -10.44 13.12 6.52
CA PRO A 166 -9.05 12.90 6.10
C PRO A 166 -8.17 12.25 7.19
N GLU A 167 -8.35 12.64 8.44
CA GLU A 167 -7.61 12.11 9.58
C GLU A 167 -7.82 10.61 9.82
N LEU A 168 -8.90 10.03 9.27
CA LEU A 168 -9.20 8.60 9.37
C LEU A 168 -8.73 7.78 8.17
N TRP A 169 -8.22 8.41 7.11
CA TRP A 169 -7.87 7.70 5.86
C TRP A 169 -6.80 6.64 6.05
N ALA A 170 -5.72 6.99 6.74
CA ALA A 170 -4.60 6.07 6.96
C ALA A 170 -4.99 4.89 7.86
N GLU A 171 -5.71 5.15 8.96
CA GLU A 171 -6.19 4.13 9.87
C GLU A 171 -7.20 3.20 9.20
N THR A 172 -8.21 3.76 8.54
CA THR A 172 -9.23 2.99 7.82
C THR A 172 -8.61 2.10 6.75
N THR A 173 -7.61 2.60 6.01
CA THR A 173 -6.88 1.79 5.04
C THR A 173 -6.24 0.57 5.70
N GLN A 174 -5.56 0.74 6.84
CA GLN A 174 -4.89 -0.35 7.55
C GLN A 174 -5.88 -1.39 8.08
N LEU A 175 -6.99 -0.92 8.68
CA LEU A 175 -8.06 -1.79 9.17
C LEU A 175 -8.68 -2.62 8.04
N LEU A 176 -8.99 -1.99 6.90
CA LEU A 176 -9.57 -2.68 5.74
C LEU A 176 -8.61 -3.68 5.10
N VAL A 177 -7.32 -3.38 5.07
CA VAL A 177 -6.29 -4.32 4.59
C VAL A 177 -6.23 -5.54 5.50
N GLY A 178 -6.06 -5.34 6.82
CA GLY A 178 -6.00 -6.44 7.80
C GLY A 178 -7.27 -7.29 7.78
N PHE A 179 -8.44 -6.65 7.82
CA PHE A 179 -9.73 -7.33 7.72
C PHE A 179 -9.88 -8.12 6.41
N GLY A 180 -9.41 -7.56 5.30
CA GLY A 180 -9.41 -8.23 4.01
C GLY A 180 -8.43 -9.39 3.90
N GLN A 181 -7.34 -9.38 4.66
CA GLN A 181 -6.38 -10.47 4.70
C GLN A 181 -6.86 -11.62 5.58
N GLU A 182 -7.44 -11.32 6.74
CA GLU A 182 -7.78 -12.32 7.76
C GLU A 182 -9.22 -12.82 7.66
N THR A 183 -10.20 -11.93 7.63
CA THR A 183 -11.62 -12.26 7.72
C THR A 183 -12.31 -12.28 6.37
N CYS A 184 -12.23 -11.16 5.64
CA CYS A 184 -12.92 -11.00 4.36
C CYS A 184 -12.03 -11.44 3.17
N ALA A 185 -11.56 -12.70 3.22
CA ALA A 185 -10.67 -13.27 2.21
C ALA A 185 -11.28 -13.28 0.79
N PRO A 186 -10.44 -13.27 -0.28
CA PRO A 186 -10.95 -13.11 -1.65
C PRO A 186 -11.85 -14.27 -2.11
N ARG A 187 -11.47 -15.50 -1.86
CA ARG A 187 -12.18 -16.70 -2.34
C ARG A 187 -13.18 -17.23 -1.33
N VAL A 188 -12.77 -17.36 -0.07
CA VAL A 188 -13.57 -17.93 1.01
C VAL A 188 -13.56 -16.96 2.20
N PRO A 189 -14.48 -15.98 2.23
CA PRO A 189 -14.60 -15.08 3.38
C PRO A 189 -15.18 -15.83 4.58
N ARG A 190 -14.68 -15.53 5.78
CA ARG A 190 -15.13 -16.13 7.05
C ARG A 190 -16.37 -15.42 7.57
N CYS A 191 -17.47 -15.44 6.80
CA CYS A 191 -18.67 -14.70 7.17
C CYS A 191 -19.30 -15.20 8.49
N GLY A 192 -19.15 -16.49 8.82
CA GLY A 192 -19.65 -17.06 10.09
C GLY A 192 -18.98 -16.52 11.34
N GLU A 193 -17.73 -16.04 11.23
CA GLU A 193 -16.94 -15.45 12.32
C GLU A 193 -16.88 -13.91 12.22
N CYS A 194 -17.48 -13.34 11.16
CA CYS A 194 -17.38 -11.92 10.86
C CYS A 194 -18.33 -11.09 11.71
N PRO A 195 -17.83 -10.12 12.48
CA PRO A 195 -18.68 -9.25 13.30
C PRO A 195 -19.67 -8.41 12.47
N LEU A 196 -19.41 -8.25 11.17
CA LEU A 196 -20.27 -7.49 10.26
C LEU A 196 -21.25 -8.37 9.49
N SER A 197 -21.32 -9.69 9.77
CA SER A 197 -22.13 -10.63 8.98
C SER A 197 -23.61 -10.27 8.94
N GLY A 198 -24.16 -9.73 10.02
CA GLY A 198 -25.57 -9.36 10.13
C GLY A 198 -25.97 -8.12 9.30
N THR A 199 -25.03 -7.24 9.01
CA THR A 199 -25.26 -5.98 8.27
C THR A 199 -24.63 -5.96 6.87
N CYS A 200 -23.75 -6.92 6.59
CA CYS A 200 -23.03 -6.96 5.32
C CYS A 200 -23.91 -7.47 4.18
N PRO A 201 -24.17 -6.68 3.12
CA PRO A 201 -25.02 -7.10 2.00
C PRO A 201 -24.45 -8.28 1.20
N SER A 202 -23.14 -8.55 1.34
CA SER A 202 -22.46 -9.68 0.69
C SER A 202 -22.24 -10.86 1.64
N SER A 203 -22.86 -10.88 2.82
CA SER A 203 -22.74 -11.98 3.78
C SER A 203 -23.28 -13.28 3.19
N THR A 204 -22.53 -14.38 3.37
CA THR A 204 -22.99 -15.73 3.02
C THR A 204 -23.77 -16.40 4.16
N VAL A 205 -23.80 -15.78 5.34
CA VAL A 205 -24.62 -16.22 6.46
C VAL A 205 -26.03 -15.67 6.25
N LYS A 206 -26.98 -16.57 6.06
CA LYS A 206 -28.40 -16.18 6.05
C LYS A 206 -28.79 -15.81 7.49
N THR A 207 -28.91 -14.52 7.80
CA THR A 207 -29.67 -14.12 8.98
C THR A 207 -31.10 -14.59 8.76
N ALA A 208 -31.62 -15.40 9.69
CA ALA A 208 -33.04 -15.61 9.76
C ALA A 208 -33.70 -14.23 9.84
N ALA A 209 -34.52 -13.89 8.88
CA ALA A 209 -35.27 -12.64 8.91
C ALA A 209 -36.01 -12.62 10.26
N SER A 210 -35.67 -11.72 11.14
CA SER A 210 -36.52 -11.34 12.25
C SER A 210 -37.72 -10.65 11.61
N GLY A 211 -38.74 -11.45 11.30
CA GLY A 211 -40.06 -10.93 11.06
C GLY A 211 -40.57 -10.32 12.35
N THR A 212 -40.39 -9.05 12.50
CA THR A 212 -41.23 -8.23 13.34
C THR A 212 -42.21 -7.57 12.38
N ASP A 213 -43.30 -8.27 12.15
CA ASP A 213 -44.55 -7.63 11.75
C ASP A 213 -44.82 -6.55 12.79
N VAL A 214 -44.64 -5.30 12.43
CA VAL A 214 -45.25 -4.20 13.16
C VAL A 214 -46.65 -4.17 12.69
N GLU A 215 -47.52 -4.93 13.41
CA GLU A 215 -48.95 -4.73 13.34
C GLU A 215 -49.28 -3.34 13.87
N ASP A 216 -50.12 -2.68 13.13
CA ASP A 216 -50.75 -1.39 13.37
C ASP A 216 -51.17 -1.14 14.81
N LEU A 217 -50.79 0.06 15.35
CA LEU A 217 -51.61 0.81 16.33
C LEU A 217 -51.58 2.29 16.00
#